data_48a647d161c19f7c9e12ee23fd72ddce
#
_entry.id   48a647d161c19f7c9e12ee23fd72ddce
#
_cell.length_a   1.000
_cell.length_b   1.000
_cell.length_c   1.000
_cell.angle_alpha   90.00
_cell.angle_beta   90.00
_cell.angle_gamma   90.00
#
_symmetry.space_group_name_H-M   'P 1'
#
loop_
_entity.id
_entity.type
_entity.pdbx_description
1 polymer ?
#
loop_
_entity_poly.entity_id
_entity_poly.type
_entity_poly.pdbx_seq_one_letter_code
_entity_poly.pdbx_strand_id
1 'polypeptide(L)'
;MSDPSSGLVGGAAFDGVDLTGERTGFADGLFSSWKQDPDFVMNKPEFKGGSILIAGPNFGIGSSREHAVWALMENGIQAVISPKFGDICRNNATKTGLVPVVVPEDVNDLLMRAATEEPGLAISIDIENRTLSVPEIGVEIEFPMDDFTQYRLLEGLDDIGITMRHADDITKYEATRPSWMPSISV
;
A
#
# COMPACT_ATOMS: atom_id res chain seq x y z
N MET A 1 15.01 -15.47 17.09
CA MET A 1 13.94 -16.26 16.46
C MET A 1 12.65 -15.57 16.82
N SER A 2 12.11 -14.74 15.94
CA SER A 2 10.83 -14.06 16.12
C SER A 2 9.72 -15.07 15.83
N ASP A 3 8.75 -15.13 16.71
CA ASP A 3 7.59 -16.01 16.68
C ASP A 3 6.80 -15.78 15.37
N PRO A 4 6.59 -16.77 14.51
CA PRO A 4 5.83 -16.63 13.27
C PRO A 4 4.32 -16.43 13.49
N SER A 5 3.82 -16.54 14.73
CA SER A 5 2.42 -16.29 15.09
C SER A 5 2.11 -14.82 15.39
N SER A 6 3.11 -13.97 15.55
CA SER A 6 2.94 -12.53 15.75
C SER A 6 2.99 -11.81 14.43
N GLY A 7 1.84 -11.58 13.83
CA GLY A 7 1.54 -10.63 12.74
C GLY A 7 2.70 -10.32 11.79
N LEU A 8 2.49 -10.35 10.50
CA LEU A 8 3.44 -10.03 9.43
C LEU A 8 4.41 -8.88 9.79
N VAL A 9 5.46 -9.21 10.55
CA VAL A 9 6.55 -8.29 10.91
C VAL A 9 7.71 -8.60 10.00
N GLY A 10 8.01 -7.72 9.09
CA GLY A 10 9.24 -7.80 8.32
C GLY A 10 9.09 -7.29 6.91
N GLY A 11 10.08 -6.61 6.44
CA GLY A 11 10.15 -6.08 5.09
C GLY A 11 9.92 -7.18 4.04
N ALA A 12 9.21 -6.83 2.98
CA ALA A 12 9.14 -7.66 1.80
C ALA A 12 10.58 -7.92 1.31
N ALA A 13 11.03 -9.16 1.41
CA ALA A 13 12.30 -9.57 0.81
C ALA A 13 12.02 -9.82 -0.68
N PHE A 14 12.72 -9.09 -1.54
CA PHE A 14 12.69 -9.27 -2.98
C PHE A 14 14.01 -9.89 -3.42
N ASP A 15 14.05 -11.23 -3.46
CA ASP A 15 15.16 -11.98 -4.03
C ASP A 15 14.80 -12.38 -5.48
N GLY A 16 15.60 -11.89 -6.42
CA GLY A 16 15.62 -12.40 -7.79
C GLY A 16 14.61 -11.79 -8.77
N VAL A 17 14.10 -10.58 -8.51
CA VAL A 17 13.21 -9.88 -9.45
C VAL A 17 14.01 -9.26 -10.59
N ASP A 18 13.69 -9.65 -11.84
CA ASP A 18 14.19 -8.99 -13.04
C ASP A 18 13.56 -7.60 -13.20
N LEU A 19 14.37 -6.57 -13.17
CA LEU A 19 13.98 -5.16 -13.19
C LEU A 19 13.85 -4.62 -14.64
N THR A 20 13.32 -5.39 -15.58
CA THR A 20 13.21 -5.02 -17.00
C THR A 20 12.16 -3.97 -17.35
N GLY A 21 11.66 -3.21 -16.38
CA GLY A 21 10.85 -2.02 -16.63
C GLY A 21 9.34 -2.24 -16.81
N GLU A 22 8.85 -3.46 -16.82
CA GLU A 22 7.43 -3.75 -16.75
C GLU A 22 6.94 -3.70 -15.30
N ARG A 23 5.77 -3.11 -15.06
CA ARG A 23 5.14 -3.02 -13.73
C ARG A 23 4.36 -4.31 -13.37
N THR A 24 4.77 -5.45 -13.91
CA THR A 24 4.13 -6.76 -13.74
C THR A 24 5.17 -7.83 -13.42
N GLY A 25 4.77 -8.91 -12.77
CA GLY A 25 5.63 -10.03 -12.42
C GLY A 25 6.29 -9.94 -11.04
N PHE A 26 5.86 -8.99 -10.20
CA PHE A 26 6.38 -8.83 -8.84
C PHE A 26 5.65 -9.69 -7.80
N ALA A 27 4.49 -10.24 -8.16
CA ALA A 27 3.63 -11.02 -7.28
C ALA A 27 4.35 -12.21 -6.64
N ASP A 28 5.19 -12.91 -7.42
CA ASP A 28 5.90 -14.11 -6.96
C ASP A 28 6.98 -13.78 -5.93
N GLY A 29 7.57 -12.58 -6.02
CA GLY A 29 8.58 -12.09 -5.08
C GLY A 29 8.01 -11.66 -3.72
N LEU A 30 6.71 -11.42 -3.64
CA LEU A 30 6.08 -10.98 -2.40
C LEU A 30 6.20 -12.05 -1.31
N PHE A 31 6.88 -11.69 -0.21
CA PHE A 31 7.09 -12.59 0.95
C PHE A 31 7.67 -13.96 0.56
N SER A 32 8.53 -14.04 -0.47
CA SER A 32 9.04 -15.30 -1.02
C SER A 32 9.67 -16.22 0.03
N SER A 33 10.44 -15.66 0.98
CA SER A 33 11.01 -16.42 2.09
C SER A 33 9.95 -16.95 3.06
N TRP A 34 8.89 -16.17 3.32
CA TRP A 34 7.83 -16.58 4.24
C TRP A 34 6.83 -17.54 3.59
N LYS A 35 6.63 -17.44 2.29
CA LYS A 35 5.82 -18.39 1.52
C LYS A 35 6.40 -19.82 1.52
N GLN A 36 7.66 -20.00 1.96
CA GLN A 36 8.23 -21.33 2.16
C GLN A 36 7.71 -22.01 3.42
N ASP A 37 7.18 -21.24 4.37
CA ASP A 37 6.52 -21.78 5.57
C ASP A 37 5.06 -22.13 5.25
N PRO A 38 4.64 -23.40 5.39
CA PRO A 38 3.25 -23.82 5.15
C PRO A 38 2.24 -23.09 6.04
N ASP A 39 2.66 -22.66 7.22
CA ASP A 39 1.80 -21.97 8.19
C ASP A 39 1.66 -20.47 7.94
N PHE A 40 2.39 -19.95 6.95
CA PHE A 40 2.29 -18.54 6.60
C PHE A 40 0.88 -18.18 6.12
N VAL A 41 0.33 -17.10 6.67
CA VAL A 41 -1.07 -16.70 6.47
C VAL A 41 -1.50 -16.65 5.01
N MET A 42 -0.68 -16.13 4.10
CA MET A 42 -1.02 -16.03 2.68
C MET A 42 -0.98 -17.36 1.92
N ASN A 43 -0.44 -18.43 2.54
CA ASN A 43 -0.47 -19.78 1.97
C ASN A 43 -1.78 -20.52 2.31
N LYS A 44 -2.50 -20.04 3.33
CA LYS A 44 -3.71 -20.69 3.81
C LYS A 44 -4.90 -20.40 2.90
N PRO A 45 -5.66 -21.43 2.49
CA PRO A 45 -6.78 -21.28 1.55
C PRO A 45 -7.86 -20.32 2.04
N GLU A 46 -8.09 -20.25 3.35
CA GLU A 46 -9.11 -19.42 4.00
C GLU A 46 -8.84 -17.90 3.86
N PHE A 47 -7.60 -17.48 3.66
CA PHE A 47 -7.23 -16.08 3.43
C PHE A 47 -7.03 -15.72 1.95
N LYS A 48 -7.26 -16.70 1.07
CA LYS A 48 -7.06 -16.51 -0.37
C LYS A 48 -8.10 -15.54 -0.93
N GLY A 49 -7.62 -14.50 -1.61
CA GLY A 49 -8.49 -13.45 -2.19
C GLY A 49 -8.79 -12.29 -1.24
N GLY A 50 -8.19 -12.27 -0.05
CA GLY A 50 -8.23 -11.10 0.82
C GLY A 50 -7.62 -9.88 0.15
N SER A 51 -8.31 -8.73 0.22
CA SER A 51 -7.88 -7.46 -0.37
C SER A 51 -7.30 -6.48 0.64
N ILE A 52 -7.37 -6.80 1.93
CA ILE A 52 -6.85 -5.97 3.02
C ILE A 52 -5.82 -6.79 3.80
N LEU A 53 -4.63 -6.24 3.96
CA LEU A 53 -3.57 -6.82 4.75
C LEU A 53 -3.48 -6.11 6.11
N ILE A 54 -3.64 -6.85 7.21
CA ILE A 54 -3.40 -6.34 8.55
C ILE A 54 -1.98 -6.73 8.96
N ALA A 55 -1.16 -5.75 9.27
CA ALA A 55 0.26 -5.95 9.56
C ALA A 55 0.65 -5.36 10.93
N GLY A 56 1.69 -5.91 11.52
CA GLY A 56 2.27 -5.39 12.75
C GLY A 56 2.93 -4.02 12.58
N PRO A 57 3.41 -3.42 13.68
CA PRO A 57 4.08 -2.11 13.63
C PRO A 57 5.33 -2.13 12.77
N ASN A 58 5.65 -0.97 12.20
CA ASN A 58 6.81 -0.77 11.33
C ASN A 58 6.73 -1.53 9.98
N PHE A 59 5.54 -1.69 9.42
CA PHE A 59 5.37 -2.29 8.10
C PHE A 59 6.17 -1.52 7.03
N GLY A 60 6.90 -2.26 6.21
CA GLY A 60 7.64 -1.70 5.08
C GLY A 60 8.95 -0.99 5.41
N ILE A 61 9.47 -1.04 6.66
CA ILE A 61 10.76 -0.40 6.99
C ILE A 61 11.97 -1.06 6.32
N GLY A 62 11.85 -2.32 5.92
CA GLY A 62 12.94 -3.07 5.27
C GLY A 62 13.09 -2.80 3.78
N SER A 63 12.13 -2.13 3.13
CA SER A 63 12.15 -1.88 1.70
C SER A 63 11.93 -0.41 1.37
N SER A 64 12.89 0.17 0.65
CA SER A 64 12.78 1.51 0.06
C SER A 64 12.31 1.48 -1.41
N ARG A 65 11.93 0.31 -1.94
CA ARG A 65 11.59 0.15 -3.35
C ARG A 65 10.08 0.19 -3.57
N GLU A 66 9.66 0.89 -4.61
CA GLU A 66 8.27 0.95 -5.07
C GLU A 66 7.74 -0.43 -5.49
N HIS A 67 8.61 -1.30 -6.00
CA HIS A 67 8.29 -2.68 -6.37
C HIS A 67 7.62 -3.49 -5.25
N ALA A 68 7.92 -3.19 -3.97
CA ALA A 68 7.27 -3.84 -2.83
C ALA A 68 5.77 -3.54 -2.80
N VAL A 69 5.38 -2.32 -3.17
CA VAL A 69 3.99 -1.91 -3.25
C VAL A 69 3.31 -2.54 -4.45
N TRP A 70 3.98 -2.58 -5.61
CA TRP A 70 3.44 -3.26 -6.80
C TRP A 70 3.18 -4.73 -6.55
N ALA A 71 4.10 -5.42 -5.86
CA ALA A 71 3.91 -6.82 -5.49
C ALA A 71 2.69 -7.07 -4.59
N LEU A 72 2.39 -6.15 -3.65
CA LEU A 72 1.17 -6.20 -2.85
C LEU A 72 -0.07 -6.07 -3.74
N MET A 73 -0.09 -5.06 -4.61
CA MET A 73 -1.22 -4.78 -5.49
C MET A 73 -1.46 -5.91 -6.51
N GLU A 74 -0.42 -6.49 -7.08
CA GLU A 74 -0.52 -7.65 -7.98
C GLU A 74 -1.06 -8.91 -7.28
N ASN A 75 -0.84 -9.03 -5.96
CA ASN A 75 -1.48 -10.07 -5.15
C ASN A 75 -2.90 -9.71 -4.70
N GLY A 76 -3.50 -8.63 -5.24
CA GLY A 76 -4.86 -8.20 -4.97
C GLY A 76 -5.05 -7.37 -3.71
N ILE A 77 -3.96 -7.00 -3.01
CA ILE A 77 -4.03 -6.16 -1.82
C ILE A 77 -4.31 -4.70 -2.24
N GLN A 78 -5.39 -4.14 -1.73
CA GLN A 78 -5.83 -2.76 -1.99
C GLN A 78 -5.53 -1.82 -0.82
N ALA A 79 -5.49 -2.36 0.40
CA ALA A 79 -5.16 -1.60 1.60
C ALA A 79 -4.28 -2.39 2.55
N VAL A 80 -3.46 -1.67 3.31
CA VAL A 80 -2.68 -2.23 4.42
C VAL A 80 -3.01 -1.46 5.68
N ILE A 81 -3.38 -2.18 6.74
CA ILE A 81 -3.64 -1.63 8.07
C ILE A 81 -2.43 -1.93 8.94
N SER A 82 -1.89 -0.92 9.62
CA SER A 82 -0.75 -1.08 10.53
C SER A 82 -0.70 0.09 11.53
N PRO A 83 -0.20 -0.11 12.75
CA PRO A 83 0.01 0.99 13.68
C PRO A 83 1.07 1.99 13.21
N LYS A 84 2.03 1.52 12.41
CA LYS A 84 3.13 2.35 11.92
C LYS A 84 3.70 1.79 10.62
N PHE A 85 3.98 2.68 9.67
CA PHE A 85 4.62 2.37 8.40
C PHE A 85 6.04 2.93 8.34
N GLY A 86 6.89 2.32 7.51
CA GLY A 86 8.09 2.98 7.03
C GLY A 86 7.71 4.13 6.09
N ASP A 87 8.35 5.30 6.25
CA ASP A 87 7.99 6.53 5.51
C ASP A 87 8.04 6.34 3.99
N ILE A 88 9.08 5.68 3.49
CA ILE A 88 9.24 5.43 2.06
C ILE A 88 8.15 4.49 1.54
N CYS A 89 7.84 3.42 2.28
CA CYS A 89 6.79 2.49 1.92
C CYS A 89 5.41 3.18 1.86
N ARG A 90 5.09 4.00 2.87
CA ARG A 90 3.86 4.78 2.92
C ARG A 90 3.74 5.74 1.73
N ASN A 91 4.81 6.47 1.42
CA ASN A 91 4.84 7.38 0.28
C ASN A 91 4.66 6.65 -1.05
N ASN A 92 5.34 5.53 -1.24
CA ASN A 92 5.18 4.72 -2.45
C ASN A 92 3.76 4.15 -2.56
N ALA A 93 3.18 3.66 -1.45
CA ALA A 93 1.81 3.16 -1.41
C ALA A 93 0.81 4.21 -1.91
N THR A 94 0.84 5.42 -1.35
CA THR A 94 -0.08 6.49 -1.75
C THR A 94 0.13 6.97 -3.19
N LYS A 95 1.33 6.82 -3.75
CA LYS A 95 1.64 7.15 -5.14
C LYS A 95 1.09 6.14 -6.15
N THR A 96 0.96 4.91 -5.75
CA THR A 96 0.51 3.82 -6.64
C THR A 96 -0.96 3.44 -6.44
N GLY A 97 -1.64 4.03 -5.44
CA GLY A 97 -3.05 3.75 -5.17
C GLY A 97 -3.30 2.68 -4.10
N LEU A 98 -2.25 2.14 -3.46
CA LEU A 98 -2.40 1.29 -2.28
C LEU A 98 -2.72 2.17 -1.07
N VAL A 99 -3.75 1.83 -0.31
CA VAL A 99 -4.22 2.63 0.84
C VAL A 99 -3.51 2.22 2.13
N PRO A 100 -2.60 3.05 2.70
CA PRO A 100 -2.02 2.78 4.02
C PRO A 100 -2.93 3.36 5.12
N VAL A 101 -3.51 2.50 5.94
CA VAL A 101 -4.39 2.88 7.04
C VAL A 101 -3.64 2.76 8.36
N VAL A 102 -3.44 3.88 9.04
CA VAL A 102 -2.80 3.92 10.35
C VAL A 102 -3.87 3.83 11.44
N VAL A 103 -3.75 2.85 12.32
CA VAL A 103 -4.67 2.65 13.43
C VAL A 103 -3.90 2.54 14.76
N PRO A 104 -4.54 2.80 15.92
CA PRO A 104 -3.94 2.52 17.22
C PRO A 104 -3.53 1.04 17.36
N GLU A 105 -2.49 0.76 18.15
CA GLU A 105 -1.93 -0.58 18.30
C GLU A 105 -2.94 -1.58 18.90
N ASP A 106 -3.73 -1.14 19.87
CA ASP A 106 -4.80 -1.94 20.48
C ASP A 106 -5.90 -2.32 19.49
N VAL A 107 -6.28 -1.38 18.61
CA VAL A 107 -7.24 -1.66 17.53
C VAL A 107 -6.63 -2.62 16.50
N ASN A 108 -5.37 -2.43 16.13
CA ASN A 108 -4.68 -3.33 15.21
C ASN A 108 -4.63 -4.77 15.74
N ASP A 109 -4.30 -4.94 17.02
CA ASP A 109 -4.26 -6.25 17.68
C ASP A 109 -5.65 -6.91 17.74
N LEU A 110 -6.70 -6.10 17.96
CA LEU A 110 -8.09 -6.59 17.90
C LEU A 110 -8.44 -7.06 16.50
N LEU A 111 -8.14 -6.27 15.47
CA LEU A 111 -8.39 -6.62 14.07
C LEU A 111 -7.63 -7.88 13.65
N MET A 112 -6.36 -8.02 14.04
CA MET A 112 -5.55 -9.20 13.74
C MET A 112 -6.13 -10.48 14.36
N ARG A 113 -6.57 -10.40 15.60
CA ARG A 113 -7.24 -11.54 16.29
C ARG A 113 -8.55 -11.89 15.60
N ALA A 114 -9.40 -10.90 15.36
CA ALA A 114 -10.69 -11.13 14.71
C ALA A 114 -10.53 -11.73 13.30
N ALA A 115 -9.62 -11.23 12.48
CA ALA A 115 -9.35 -11.78 11.15
C ALA A 115 -8.74 -13.19 11.19
N THR A 116 -8.05 -13.56 12.28
CA THR A 116 -7.52 -14.92 12.48
C THR A 116 -8.63 -15.88 12.87
N GLU A 117 -9.58 -15.44 13.68
CA GLU A 117 -10.74 -16.24 14.10
C GLU A 117 -11.76 -16.38 12.98
N GLU A 118 -11.94 -15.32 12.18
CA GLU A 118 -12.86 -15.28 11.05
C GLU A 118 -12.15 -14.73 9.78
N PRO A 119 -11.57 -15.60 8.97
CA PRO A 119 -10.83 -15.21 7.75
C PRO A 119 -11.66 -14.44 6.71
N GLY A 120 -13.00 -14.58 6.75
CA GLY A 120 -13.96 -13.85 5.92
C GLY A 120 -14.38 -12.48 6.48
N LEU A 121 -13.77 -12.00 7.56
CA LEU A 121 -14.16 -10.74 8.21
C LEU A 121 -14.18 -9.58 7.23
N ALA A 122 -15.33 -8.90 7.15
CA ALA A 122 -15.49 -7.74 6.29
C ALA A 122 -15.00 -6.46 7.00
N ILE A 123 -14.05 -5.78 6.38
CA ILE A 123 -13.53 -4.49 6.84
C ILE A 123 -13.88 -3.44 5.81
N SER A 124 -14.57 -2.38 6.21
CA SER A 124 -14.85 -1.23 5.37
C SER A 124 -13.87 -0.10 5.63
N ILE A 125 -13.26 0.42 4.57
CA ILE A 125 -12.38 1.59 4.62
C ILE A 125 -12.98 2.66 3.73
N ASP A 126 -13.41 3.76 4.34
CA ASP A 126 -13.94 4.93 3.66
C ASP A 126 -12.87 6.02 3.61
N ILE A 127 -12.35 6.29 2.41
CA ILE A 127 -11.31 7.28 2.20
C ILE A 127 -11.88 8.69 2.27
N GLU A 128 -13.13 8.90 1.82
CA GLU A 128 -13.76 10.22 1.83
C GLU A 128 -13.99 10.72 3.27
N ASN A 129 -14.51 9.84 4.13
CA ASN A 129 -14.75 10.13 5.55
C ASN A 129 -13.56 9.79 6.44
N ARG A 130 -12.52 9.15 5.90
CA ARG A 130 -11.32 8.69 6.63
C ARG A 130 -11.68 7.77 7.80
N THR A 131 -12.65 6.86 7.59
CA THR A 131 -13.14 5.94 8.61
C THR A 131 -12.86 4.49 8.26
N LEU A 132 -12.58 3.70 9.29
CA LEU A 132 -12.50 2.24 9.23
C LEU A 132 -13.60 1.68 10.09
N SER A 133 -14.38 0.75 9.56
CA SER A 133 -15.46 0.11 10.31
C SER A 133 -15.47 -1.41 10.12
N VAL A 134 -15.72 -2.11 11.22
CA VAL A 134 -15.90 -3.56 11.28
C VAL A 134 -17.09 -3.84 12.21
N PRO A 135 -18.32 -3.84 11.67
CA PRO A 135 -19.54 -3.94 12.48
C PRO A 135 -19.61 -5.22 13.32
N GLU A 136 -19.08 -6.33 12.83
CA GLU A 136 -19.09 -7.64 13.48
C GLU A 136 -18.40 -7.64 14.85
N ILE A 137 -17.42 -6.77 15.05
CA ILE A 137 -16.68 -6.63 16.31
C ILE A 137 -16.85 -5.26 16.95
N GLY A 138 -17.78 -4.43 16.42
CA GLY A 138 -18.10 -3.11 16.96
C GLY A 138 -16.97 -2.08 16.86
N VAL A 139 -16.07 -2.22 15.87
CA VAL A 139 -15.01 -1.24 15.61
C VAL A 139 -15.50 -0.21 14.61
N GLU A 140 -15.41 1.07 15.00
CA GLU A 140 -15.59 2.21 14.11
C GLU A 140 -14.65 3.31 14.57
N ILE A 141 -13.67 3.67 13.73
CA ILE A 141 -12.63 4.64 14.07
C ILE A 141 -12.30 5.55 12.87
N GLU A 142 -11.86 6.75 13.16
CA GLU A 142 -11.22 7.62 12.18
C GLU A 142 -9.71 7.32 12.10
N PHE A 143 -9.14 7.41 10.89
CA PHE A 143 -7.69 7.27 10.70
C PHE A 143 -7.09 8.52 10.07
N PRO A 144 -5.82 8.86 10.42
CA PRO A 144 -5.17 10.06 9.94
C PRO A 144 -4.76 9.91 8.46
N MET A 145 -5.21 10.85 7.65
CA MET A 145 -4.79 11.01 6.25
C MET A 145 -4.77 12.50 5.90
N ASP A 146 -3.70 12.98 5.28
CA ASP A 146 -3.62 14.36 4.83
C ASP A 146 -4.49 14.58 3.58
N ASP A 147 -4.95 15.83 3.38
CA ASP A 147 -5.91 16.17 2.34
C ASP A 147 -5.37 15.90 0.92
N PHE A 148 -4.07 16.07 0.71
CA PHE A 148 -3.46 15.82 -0.59
C PHE A 148 -3.42 14.31 -0.93
N THR A 149 -3.06 13.48 0.04
CA THR A 149 -3.12 12.02 -0.09
C THR A 149 -4.55 11.54 -0.34
N GLN A 150 -5.52 12.06 0.41
CA GLN A 150 -6.93 11.74 0.21
C GLN A 150 -7.39 12.09 -1.21
N TYR A 151 -7.12 13.31 -1.65
CA TYR A 151 -7.44 13.78 -2.99
C TYR A 151 -6.84 12.88 -4.08
N ARG A 152 -5.57 12.50 -3.94
CA ARG A 152 -4.90 11.59 -4.89
C ARG A 152 -5.60 10.25 -5.02
N LEU A 153 -5.90 9.63 -3.87
CA LEU A 153 -6.51 8.31 -3.81
C LEU A 153 -7.93 8.33 -4.37
N LEU A 154 -8.74 9.33 -4.02
CA LEU A 154 -10.12 9.48 -4.52
C LEU A 154 -10.18 9.71 -6.03
N GLU A 155 -9.24 10.51 -6.56
CA GLU A 155 -9.19 10.84 -7.98
C GLU A 155 -8.39 9.82 -8.81
N GLY A 156 -7.73 8.84 -8.18
CA GLY A 156 -6.89 7.85 -8.85
C GLY A 156 -5.69 8.47 -9.57
N LEU A 157 -5.10 9.54 -9.01
CA LEU A 157 -4.04 10.31 -9.66
C LEU A 157 -2.65 9.86 -9.22
N ASP A 158 -1.79 9.58 -10.20
CA ASP A 158 -0.34 9.52 -10.03
C ASP A 158 0.31 10.91 -10.15
N ASP A 159 1.63 11.00 -9.97
CA ASP A 159 2.38 12.26 -10.05
C ASP A 159 2.26 12.91 -11.46
N ILE A 160 2.14 12.09 -12.50
CA ILE A 160 1.95 12.55 -13.89
C ILE A 160 0.53 13.09 -14.07
N GLY A 161 -0.49 12.36 -13.61
CA GLY A 161 -1.89 12.79 -13.68
C GLY A 161 -2.13 14.12 -12.97
N ILE A 162 -1.51 14.34 -11.81
CA ILE A 162 -1.55 15.62 -11.10
C ILE A 162 -0.93 16.74 -11.94
N THR A 163 0.26 16.50 -12.50
CA THR A 163 0.97 17.48 -13.35
C THR A 163 0.16 17.83 -14.60
N MET A 164 -0.45 16.84 -15.23
CA MET A 164 -1.25 17.03 -16.45
C MET A 164 -2.52 17.85 -16.24
N ARG A 165 -3.01 18.01 -15.01
CA ARG A 165 -4.09 18.96 -14.70
C ARG A 165 -3.69 20.42 -14.92
N HIS A 166 -2.39 20.71 -15.00
CA HIS A 166 -1.82 22.02 -15.29
C HIS A 166 -1.26 22.13 -16.72
N ALA A 167 -1.71 21.29 -17.66
CA ALA A 167 -1.19 21.22 -19.02
C ALA A 167 -1.23 22.58 -19.74
N ASP A 168 -2.30 23.38 -19.55
CA ASP A 168 -2.43 24.71 -20.15
C ASP A 168 -1.39 25.70 -19.61
N ASP A 169 -1.07 25.64 -18.34
CA ASP A 169 -0.07 26.50 -17.71
C ASP A 169 1.34 26.09 -18.12
N ILE A 170 1.58 24.78 -18.26
CA ILE A 170 2.83 24.22 -18.79
C ILE A 170 3.02 24.73 -20.24
N THR A 171 2.00 24.65 -21.09
CA THR A 171 2.03 25.10 -22.48
C THR A 171 2.32 26.62 -22.58
N LYS A 172 1.69 27.42 -21.72
CA LYS A 172 1.98 28.87 -21.65
C LYS A 172 3.43 29.16 -21.27
N TYR A 173 3.94 28.40 -20.25
CA TYR A 173 5.34 28.56 -19.85
C TYR A 173 6.29 28.15 -20.96
N GLU A 174 6.04 27.03 -21.63
CA GLU A 174 6.86 26.57 -22.76
C GLU A 174 6.91 27.58 -23.92
N ALA A 175 5.78 28.24 -24.24
CA ALA A 175 5.70 29.26 -25.28
C ALA A 175 6.52 30.52 -24.95
N THR A 176 6.77 30.81 -23.68
CA THR A 176 7.57 31.97 -23.23
C THR A 176 9.01 31.62 -22.87
N ARG A 177 9.39 30.36 -23.04
CA ARG A 177 10.70 29.84 -22.64
C ARG A 177 11.82 30.49 -23.44
N PRO A 178 12.88 30.98 -22.79
CA PRO A 178 14.01 31.60 -23.49
C PRO A 178 14.72 30.62 -24.43
N SER A 179 15.12 31.11 -25.61
CA SER A 179 15.74 30.28 -26.66
C SER A 179 17.09 29.66 -26.31
N TRP A 180 17.75 30.14 -25.24
CA TRP A 180 19.00 29.56 -24.73
C TRP A 180 18.78 28.32 -23.83
N MET A 181 17.55 28.04 -23.41
CA MET A 181 17.25 26.84 -22.68
C MET A 181 17.18 25.62 -23.62
N PRO A 182 17.69 24.45 -23.20
CA PRO A 182 17.63 23.25 -24.04
C PRO A 182 16.18 22.95 -24.44
N SER A 183 15.90 22.71 -25.69
CA SER A 183 14.62 22.18 -26.18
C SER A 183 14.76 20.70 -26.48
N ILE A 184 13.79 19.91 -26.09
CA ILE A 184 13.67 18.52 -26.52
C ILE A 184 12.93 18.58 -27.86
N SER A 185 13.68 18.49 -28.97
CA SER A 185 13.08 18.21 -30.27
C SER A 185 12.73 16.74 -30.32
N VAL A 186 11.44 16.43 -30.31
CA VAL A 186 10.94 15.07 -30.56
C VAL A 186 10.83 14.87 -32.07
#